data_66f56b325d2c110c4761a09d1a1a5d43
#
_entry.id   66f56b325d2c110c4761a09d1a1a5d43
#
_cell.length_a   1.000
_cell.length_b   1.000
_cell.length_c   1.000
_cell.angle_alpha   90.00
_cell.angle_beta   90.00
_cell.angle_gamma   90.00
#
_symmetry.space_group_name_H-M   'P 1'
#
loop_
_entity.id
_entity.type
_entity.pdbx_description
1 polymer ?
#
loop_
_entity_poly.entity_id
_entity_poly.type
_entity_poly.pdbx_seq_one_letter_code
_entity_poly.pdbx_strand_id
1 'polypeptide(L)'
;MALEVKRKRVDVDLILDQEKAEQVAALGDDLQRAVSQHVTEGANAAAKRIAKQIVQLRDEVKDQTIRITFEALPLSKWRQVLEANTVTENGIPKQRIEDICADAIRSMVVKTVPETPVEDLANVMTELSDGQISPIWYAIRDLNAKLIDPKDALESASRIIRRRSAS
;
A
#
# COMPACT_ATOMS: atom_id res chain seq x y z
N MET A 1 35.11 -11.23 5.13
CA MET A 1 33.78 -11.41 4.49
C MET A 1 33.06 -10.07 4.52
N ALA A 2 32.63 -9.57 3.36
CA ALA A 2 31.85 -8.33 3.30
C ALA A 2 30.42 -8.60 3.81
N LEU A 3 29.90 -7.68 4.61
CA LEU A 3 28.51 -7.73 5.06
C LEU A 3 27.59 -7.19 3.97
N GLU A 4 26.58 -7.95 3.62
CA GLU A 4 25.56 -7.56 2.67
C GLU A 4 24.26 -7.22 3.39
N VAL A 5 23.72 -6.03 3.16
CA VAL A 5 22.44 -5.59 3.72
C VAL A 5 21.37 -5.75 2.64
N LYS A 6 20.45 -6.66 2.87
CA LYS A 6 19.23 -6.80 2.05
C LYS A 6 18.11 -5.98 2.65
N ARG A 7 17.67 -4.95 1.95
CA ARG A 7 16.61 -4.07 2.39
C ARG A 7 15.26 -4.63 2.00
N LYS A 8 14.29 -4.41 2.86
CA LYS A 8 12.90 -4.82 2.62
C LYS A 8 12.31 -4.08 1.44
N ARG A 9 11.47 -4.77 0.69
CA ARG A 9 10.63 -4.22 -0.39
C ARG A 9 9.16 -4.42 -0.05
N VAL A 10 8.32 -3.53 -0.55
CA VAL A 10 6.87 -3.62 -0.45
C VAL A 10 6.23 -3.11 -1.73
N ASP A 11 5.11 -3.73 -2.12
CA ASP A 11 4.29 -3.29 -3.24
C ASP A 11 3.11 -2.47 -2.72
N VAL A 12 2.85 -1.35 -3.38
CA VAL A 12 1.69 -0.49 -3.11
C VAL A 12 0.97 -0.23 -4.42
N ASP A 13 -0.35 -0.38 -4.41
CA ASP A 13 -1.18 -0.04 -5.55
C ASP A 13 -1.66 1.42 -5.44
N LEU A 14 -1.30 2.23 -6.41
CA LEU A 14 -1.84 3.57 -6.58
C LEU A 14 -3.03 3.51 -7.53
N ILE A 15 -4.22 3.76 -7.00
CA ILE A 15 -5.46 3.80 -7.78
C ILE A 15 -5.73 5.25 -8.15
N LEU A 16 -5.64 5.55 -9.45
CA LEU A 16 -5.85 6.90 -9.97
C LEU A 16 -7.34 7.26 -10.07
N ASP A 17 -8.19 6.30 -10.40
CA ASP A 17 -9.64 6.48 -10.48
C ASP A 17 -10.33 5.98 -9.20
N GLN A 18 -10.44 6.86 -8.22
CA GLN A 18 -11.09 6.55 -6.94
C GLN A 18 -12.60 6.31 -7.06
N GLU A 19 -13.26 7.02 -7.96
CA GLU A 19 -14.70 6.88 -8.14
C GLU A 19 -15.06 5.45 -8.58
N LYS A 20 -14.34 4.91 -9.56
CA LYS A 20 -14.53 3.51 -9.98
C LYS A 20 -14.16 2.51 -8.89
N ALA A 21 -13.10 2.77 -8.15
CA ALA A 21 -12.71 1.92 -7.02
C ALA A 21 -13.80 1.89 -5.93
N GLU A 22 -14.41 3.03 -5.63
CA GLU A 22 -15.53 3.11 -4.69
C GLU A 22 -16.75 2.36 -5.20
N GLN A 23 -17.06 2.45 -6.48
CA GLN A 23 -18.14 1.69 -7.11
C GLN A 23 -17.93 0.18 -6.97
N VAL A 24 -16.71 -0.30 -7.20
CA VAL A 24 -16.36 -1.73 -7.04
C VAL A 24 -16.53 -2.15 -5.57
N ALA A 25 -16.08 -1.33 -4.63
CA ALA A 25 -16.23 -1.63 -3.20
C ALA A 25 -17.70 -1.71 -2.79
N ALA A 26 -18.53 -0.77 -3.24
CA ALA A 26 -19.97 -0.76 -2.97
C ALA A 26 -20.68 -1.99 -3.55
N LEU A 27 -20.33 -2.39 -4.76
CA LEU A 27 -20.84 -3.63 -5.38
C LEU A 27 -20.38 -4.88 -4.62
N GLY A 28 -19.19 -4.86 -4.05
CA GLY A 28 -18.70 -5.95 -3.18
C GLY A 28 -19.58 -6.14 -1.96
N ASP A 29 -19.99 -5.05 -1.30
CA ASP A 29 -20.91 -5.08 -0.17
C ASP A 29 -22.31 -5.59 -0.58
N ASP A 30 -22.80 -5.17 -1.74
CA ASP A 30 -24.06 -5.63 -2.29
C ASP A 30 -24.02 -7.13 -2.63
N LEU A 31 -22.89 -7.60 -3.16
CA LEU A 31 -22.67 -9.02 -3.44
C LEU A 31 -22.71 -9.86 -2.16
N GLN A 32 -22.04 -9.41 -1.12
CA GLN A 32 -22.07 -10.12 0.18
C GLN A 32 -23.48 -10.19 0.75
N ARG A 33 -24.25 -9.12 0.66
CA ARG A 33 -25.66 -9.11 1.06
C ARG A 33 -26.51 -10.08 0.24
N ALA A 34 -26.33 -10.11 -1.07
CA ALA A 34 -27.06 -11.03 -1.94
C ALA A 34 -26.71 -12.50 -1.67
N VAL A 35 -25.45 -12.81 -1.37
CA VAL A 35 -25.00 -14.16 -1.03
C VAL A 35 -25.49 -14.60 0.35
N SER A 36 -25.54 -13.70 1.32
CA SER A 36 -25.99 -14.01 2.69
C SER A 36 -27.50 -14.16 2.81
N GLN A 37 -28.28 -13.62 1.88
CA GLN A 37 -29.74 -13.71 1.87
C GLN A 37 -30.26 -15.06 1.40
N HIS A 38 -29.50 -16.10 1.43
CA HIS A 38 -29.84 -17.49 1.06
C HIS A 38 -31.23 -17.69 0.48
N VAL A 39 -31.39 -18.42 -0.60
CA VAL A 39 -32.55 -19.30 -0.75
C VAL A 39 -33.44 -19.15 -1.98
N THR A 40 -33.33 -18.15 -2.81
CA THR A 40 -34.16 -18.14 -4.03
C THR A 40 -33.31 -18.10 -5.30
N GLU A 41 -33.80 -18.71 -6.39
CA GLU A 41 -33.17 -18.61 -7.71
C GLU A 41 -32.95 -17.17 -8.14
N GLY A 42 -33.87 -16.26 -7.72
CA GLY A 42 -33.73 -14.83 -7.94
C GLY A 42 -32.53 -14.19 -7.22
N ALA A 43 -32.20 -14.63 -6.01
CA ALA A 43 -31.03 -14.16 -5.29
C ALA A 43 -29.72 -14.60 -5.98
N ASN A 44 -29.66 -15.82 -6.49
CA ASN A 44 -28.51 -16.32 -7.26
C ASN A 44 -28.32 -15.56 -8.58
N ALA A 45 -29.41 -15.22 -9.27
CA ALA A 45 -29.36 -14.43 -10.49
C ALA A 45 -28.86 -12.99 -10.21
N ALA A 46 -29.30 -12.39 -9.09
CA ALA A 46 -28.83 -11.08 -8.64
C ALA A 46 -27.34 -11.12 -8.28
N ALA A 47 -26.88 -12.12 -7.54
CA ALA A 47 -25.48 -12.31 -7.17
C ALA A 47 -24.59 -12.46 -8.41
N LYS A 48 -25.00 -13.27 -9.40
CA LYS A 48 -24.26 -13.43 -10.66
C LYS A 48 -24.17 -12.13 -11.44
N ARG A 49 -25.23 -11.34 -11.50
CA ARG A 49 -25.25 -10.05 -12.19
C ARG A 49 -24.29 -9.07 -11.53
N ILE A 50 -24.32 -8.95 -10.20
CA ILE A 50 -23.41 -8.10 -9.43
C ILE A 50 -21.96 -8.55 -9.64
N ALA A 51 -21.70 -9.86 -9.57
CA ALA A 51 -20.36 -10.40 -9.79
C ALA A 51 -19.81 -10.06 -11.18
N LYS A 52 -20.64 -10.13 -12.22
CA LYS A 52 -20.26 -9.73 -13.59
C LYS A 52 -19.93 -8.24 -13.68
N GLN A 53 -20.71 -7.38 -13.03
CA GLN A 53 -20.44 -5.94 -12.96
C GLN A 53 -19.11 -5.65 -12.27
N ILE A 54 -18.82 -6.33 -11.15
CA ILE A 54 -17.54 -6.19 -10.42
C ILE A 54 -16.38 -6.58 -11.33
N VAL A 55 -16.46 -7.70 -12.03
CA VAL A 55 -15.40 -8.16 -12.94
C VAL A 55 -15.13 -7.15 -14.04
N GLN A 56 -16.19 -6.60 -14.65
CA GLN A 56 -16.06 -5.60 -15.71
C GLN A 56 -15.41 -4.31 -15.19
N LEU A 57 -15.86 -3.78 -14.05
CA LEU A 57 -15.30 -2.57 -13.43
C LEU A 57 -13.88 -2.81 -12.92
N ARG A 58 -13.58 -4.00 -12.41
CA ARG A 58 -12.23 -4.36 -11.95
C ARG A 58 -11.20 -4.18 -13.06
N ASP A 59 -11.51 -4.61 -14.26
CA ASP A 59 -10.58 -4.47 -15.38
C ASP A 59 -10.35 -2.99 -15.73
N GLU A 60 -11.39 -2.16 -15.66
CA GLU A 60 -11.27 -0.71 -15.83
C GLU A 60 -10.42 -0.06 -14.71
N VAL A 61 -10.63 -0.45 -13.45
CA VAL A 61 -9.82 0.02 -12.30
C VAL A 61 -8.38 -0.42 -12.44
N LYS A 62 -8.13 -1.63 -12.90
CA LYS A 62 -6.79 -2.16 -13.13
C LYS A 62 -6.01 -1.33 -14.14
N ASP A 63 -6.66 -0.87 -15.21
CA ASP A 63 -6.03 -0.01 -16.22
C ASP A 63 -5.64 1.36 -15.66
N GLN A 64 -6.28 1.79 -14.56
CA GLN A 64 -5.99 3.04 -13.84
C GLN A 64 -5.23 2.81 -12.53
N THR A 65 -4.64 1.64 -12.36
CA THR A 65 -3.88 1.28 -11.16
C THR A 65 -2.41 1.05 -11.52
N ILE A 66 -1.53 1.69 -10.76
CA ILE A 66 -0.09 1.51 -10.88
C ILE A 66 0.40 0.77 -9.64
N ARG A 67 1.00 -0.41 -9.82
CA ARG A 67 1.67 -1.11 -8.75
C ARG A 67 3.10 -0.60 -8.64
N ILE A 68 3.45 -0.08 -7.48
CA ILE A 68 4.75 0.52 -7.19
C ILE A 68 5.47 -0.37 -6.19
N THR A 69 6.68 -0.80 -6.53
CA THR A 69 7.55 -1.53 -5.59
C THR A 69 8.56 -0.56 -5.00
N PHE A 70 8.50 -0.41 -3.68
CA PHE A 70 9.43 0.41 -2.89
C PHE A 70 10.48 -0.45 -2.21
N GLU A 71 11.70 0.06 -2.11
CA GLU A 71 12.77 -0.51 -1.30
C GLU A 71 13.20 0.49 -0.23
N ALA A 72 13.42 0.01 0.99
CA ALA A 72 13.89 0.84 2.11
C ALA A 72 15.21 1.55 1.78
N LEU A 73 15.39 2.76 2.33
CA LEU A 73 16.59 3.57 2.16
C LEU A 73 17.61 3.34 3.28
N PRO A 74 18.91 3.54 3.02
CA PRO A 74 19.87 3.74 4.08
C PRO A 74 19.47 4.93 4.97
N LEU A 75 19.80 4.89 6.26
CA LEU A 75 19.43 5.91 7.23
C LEU A 75 19.83 7.33 6.79
N SER A 76 21.03 7.49 6.25
CA SER A 76 21.51 8.80 5.79
C SER A 76 20.66 9.38 4.66
N LYS A 77 20.23 8.54 3.74
CA LYS A 77 19.35 8.96 2.63
C LYS A 77 17.94 9.29 3.11
N TRP A 78 17.39 8.48 4.01
CA TRP A 78 16.09 8.76 4.60
C TRP A 78 16.08 10.08 5.37
N ARG A 79 17.12 10.36 6.15
CA ARG A 79 17.27 11.64 6.83
C ARG A 79 17.35 12.81 5.86
N GLN A 80 18.08 12.68 4.76
CA GLN A 80 18.14 13.73 3.72
C GLN A 80 16.76 14.04 3.13
N VAL A 81 15.95 13.02 2.87
CA VAL A 81 14.57 13.21 2.40
C VAL A 81 13.74 13.99 3.41
N LEU A 82 13.81 13.62 4.69
CA LEU A 82 13.06 14.30 5.74
C LEU A 82 13.53 15.75 5.93
N GLU A 83 14.84 16.00 5.97
CA GLU A 83 15.42 17.33 6.15
C GLU A 83 15.09 18.26 4.97
N ALA A 84 15.16 17.76 3.75
CA ALA A 84 14.84 18.55 2.56
C ALA A 84 13.37 18.98 2.50
N ASN A 85 12.47 18.26 3.17
CA ASN A 85 11.01 18.50 3.14
C ASN A 85 10.46 18.98 4.49
N THR A 86 11.33 19.38 5.40
CA THR A 86 10.95 20.00 6.67
C THR A 86 11.15 21.49 6.57
N VAL A 87 10.07 22.25 6.74
CA VAL A 87 10.09 23.71 6.78
C VAL A 87 9.78 24.18 8.21
N THR A 88 10.40 25.26 8.64
CA THR A 88 10.14 25.84 9.95
C THR A 88 9.23 27.07 9.76
N GLU A 89 8.02 27.01 10.32
CA GLU A 89 7.08 28.11 10.37
C GLU A 89 6.87 28.53 11.83
N ASN A 90 7.13 29.79 12.15
CA ASN A 90 7.00 30.33 13.50
C ASN A 90 7.77 29.50 14.57
N GLY A 91 8.95 29.01 14.24
CA GLY A 91 9.77 28.16 15.11
C GLY A 91 9.29 26.71 15.24
N ILE A 92 8.25 26.32 14.54
CA ILE A 92 7.70 24.95 14.57
C ILE A 92 8.07 24.23 13.28
N PRO A 93 8.75 23.05 13.36
CA PRO A 93 9.02 22.25 12.17
C PRO A 93 7.72 21.66 11.61
N LYS A 94 7.53 21.82 10.31
CA LYS A 94 6.41 21.23 9.57
C LYS A 94 6.94 20.37 8.43
N GLN A 95 6.35 19.20 8.28
CA GLN A 95 6.63 18.27 7.20
C GLN A 95 5.41 18.20 6.27
N ARG A 96 5.66 18.34 4.97
CA ARG A 96 4.65 18.12 3.95
C ARG A 96 4.75 16.69 3.43
N ILE A 97 3.74 15.90 3.72
CA ILE A 97 3.73 14.47 3.37
C ILE A 97 3.84 14.27 1.86
N GLU A 98 3.14 15.08 1.08
CA GLU A 98 3.18 15.03 -0.38
C GLU A 98 4.59 15.26 -0.94
N ASP A 99 5.33 16.20 -0.38
CA ASP A 99 6.70 16.50 -0.81
C ASP A 99 7.68 15.41 -0.38
N ILE A 100 7.52 14.87 0.84
CA ILE A 100 8.30 13.72 1.31
C ILE A 100 8.05 12.50 0.42
N CYS A 101 6.80 12.21 0.08
CA CYS A 101 6.46 11.10 -0.80
C CYS A 101 7.05 11.29 -2.20
N ALA A 102 7.01 12.49 -2.76
CA ALA A 102 7.58 12.78 -4.07
C ALA A 102 9.10 12.54 -4.08
N ASP A 103 9.83 13.03 -3.09
CA ASP A 103 11.28 12.81 -2.99
C ASP A 103 11.63 11.35 -2.69
N ALA A 104 10.88 10.70 -1.80
CA ALA A 104 11.07 9.29 -1.49
C ALA A 104 10.85 8.40 -2.72
N ILE A 105 9.86 8.69 -3.54
CA ILE A 105 9.59 7.98 -4.80
C ILE A 105 10.82 7.98 -5.70
N ARG A 106 11.47 9.11 -5.87
CA ARG A 106 12.68 9.21 -6.70
C ARG A 106 13.82 8.30 -6.24
N SER A 107 13.89 8.03 -4.95
CA SER A 107 14.98 7.24 -4.35
C SER A 107 14.60 5.79 -4.03
N MET A 108 13.33 5.50 -3.79
CA MET A 108 12.86 4.21 -3.27
C MET A 108 12.22 3.30 -4.31
N VAL A 109 11.68 3.84 -5.40
CA VAL A 109 10.98 3.04 -6.41
C VAL A 109 11.99 2.20 -7.20
N VAL A 110 11.79 0.88 -7.19
CA VAL A 110 12.63 -0.07 -7.93
C VAL A 110 11.88 -0.69 -9.11
N LYS A 111 10.56 -0.67 -9.10
CA LYS A 111 9.72 -1.23 -10.16
C LYS A 111 8.33 -0.61 -10.15
N THR A 112 7.74 -0.47 -11.34
CA THR A 112 6.34 -0.09 -11.53
C THR A 112 5.67 -1.01 -12.55
N VAL A 113 4.39 -1.29 -12.36
CA VAL A 113 3.58 -2.06 -13.30
C VAL A 113 2.21 -1.37 -13.45
N PRO A 114 1.86 -0.85 -14.63
CA PRO A 114 2.69 -0.72 -15.83
C PRO A 114 3.90 0.18 -15.62
N GLU A 115 4.91 0.03 -16.46
CA GLU A 115 6.12 0.85 -16.38
C GLU A 115 5.76 2.34 -16.49
N THR A 116 6.14 3.10 -15.47
CA THR A 116 5.80 4.52 -15.33
C THR A 116 7.06 5.30 -14.96
N PRO A 117 7.35 6.42 -15.63
CA PRO A 117 8.47 7.26 -15.25
C PRO A 117 8.37 7.74 -13.79
N VAL A 118 9.46 7.66 -13.06
CA VAL A 118 9.53 8.04 -11.65
C VAL A 118 9.13 9.50 -11.42
N GLU A 119 9.52 10.40 -12.34
CA GLU A 119 9.16 11.81 -12.26
C GLU A 119 7.64 12.04 -12.41
N ASP A 120 6.97 11.25 -13.23
CA ASP A 120 5.51 11.34 -13.37
C ASP A 120 4.81 10.89 -12.08
N LEU A 121 5.31 9.84 -11.44
CA LEU A 121 4.81 9.41 -10.12
C LEU A 121 5.05 10.47 -9.04
N ALA A 122 6.23 11.05 -9.00
CA ALA A 122 6.57 12.11 -8.04
C ALA A 122 5.68 13.33 -8.22
N ASN A 123 5.44 13.74 -9.47
CA ASN A 123 4.62 14.91 -9.78
C ASN A 123 3.16 14.73 -9.43
N VAL A 124 2.62 13.51 -9.52
CA VAL A 124 1.21 13.25 -9.21
C VAL A 124 0.92 13.29 -7.71
N MET A 125 1.94 13.17 -6.85
CA MET A 125 1.74 13.09 -5.39
C MET A 125 1.01 14.33 -4.83
N THR A 126 1.25 15.50 -5.38
CA THR A 126 0.58 16.74 -4.95
C THR A 126 -0.88 16.87 -5.39
N GLU A 127 -1.30 16.04 -6.34
CA GLU A 127 -2.67 16.02 -6.86
C GLU A 127 -3.55 14.94 -6.20
N LEU A 128 -2.95 14.07 -5.40
CA LEU A 128 -3.69 12.99 -4.74
C LEU A 128 -4.47 13.50 -3.53
N SER A 129 -5.61 12.85 -3.27
CA SER A 129 -6.33 13.01 -2.01
C SER A 129 -5.60 12.33 -0.86
N ASP A 130 -5.94 12.67 0.38
CA ASP A 130 -5.41 12.00 1.57
C ASP A 130 -5.60 10.48 1.53
N GLY A 131 -6.75 10.02 1.04
CA GLY A 131 -7.03 8.59 0.90
C GLY A 131 -6.14 7.88 -0.10
N GLN A 132 -5.74 8.56 -1.17
CA GLN A 132 -4.84 8.01 -2.18
C GLN A 132 -3.38 7.99 -1.72
N ILE A 133 -2.93 9.06 -1.04
CA ILE A 133 -1.54 9.18 -0.62
C ILE A 133 -1.22 8.41 0.65
N SER A 134 -2.18 8.20 1.54
CA SER A 134 -1.96 7.56 2.84
C SER A 134 -1.33 6.17 2.75
N PRO A 135 -1.76 5.26 1.88
CA PRO A 135 -1.11 3.96 1.74
C PRO A 135 0.36 4.07 1.30
N ILE A 136 0.66 5.03 0.44
CA ILE A 136 2.03 5.31 -0.04
C ILE A 136 2.87 5.85 1.12
N TRP A 137 2.36 6.83 1.85
CA TRP A 137 3.03 7.40 3.01
C TRP A 137 3.34 6.35 4.09
N TYR A 138 2.36 5.53 4.45
CA TYR A 138 2.55 4.48 5.44
C TYR A 138 3.59 3.46 5.00
N ALA A 139 3.58 3.05 3.74
CA ALA A 139 4.58 2.13 3.20
C ALA A 139 5.99 2.73 3.25
N ILE A 140 6.17 3.97 2.82
CA ILE A 140 7.45 4.68 2.86
C ILE A 140 7.94 4.83 4.28
N ARG A 141 7.10 5.30 5.20
CA ARG A 141 7.44 5.48 6.60
C ARG A 141 7.83 4.15 7.26
N ASP A 142 7.02 3.13 7.11
CA ASP A 142 7.23 1.85 7.76
C ASP A 142 8.46 1.12 7.22
N LEU A 143 8.75 1.21 5.93
CA LEU A 143 9.98 0.66 5.36
C LEU A 143 11.25 1.27 5.95
N ASN A 144 11.23 2.58 6.25
CA ASN A 144 12.41 3.30 6.68
C ASN A 144 12.54 3.45 8.19
N ALA A 145 11.45 3.34 8.94
CA ALA A 145 11.40 3.67 10.36
C ALA A 145 10.95 2.53 11.28
N LYS A 146 10.24 1.54 10.75
CA LYS A 146 9.70 0.46 11.58
C LYS A 146 10.74 -0.63 11.83
N LEU A 147 10.97 -0.95 13.10
CA LEU A 147 11.79 -2.10 13.48
C LEU A 147 11.11 -3.41 13.08
N ILE A 148 11.85 -4.28 12.43
CA ILE A 148 11.43 -5.65 12.13
C ILE A 148 12.30 -6.58 12.97
N ASP A 149 11.70 -7.17 14.01
CA ASP A 149 12.38 -8.10 14.90
C ASP A 149 11.60 -9.44 14.93
N PRO A 150 12.21 -10.54 14.47
CA PRO A 150 11.57 -11.84 14.48
C PRO A 150 11.55 -12.52 15.85
N LYS A 151 12.13 -11.91 16.88
CA LYS A 151 12.31 -12.51 18.22
C LYS A 151 11.00 -13.04 18.80
N ASP A 152 9.94 -12.26 18.77
CA ASP A 152 8.63 -12.64 19.34
C ASP A 152 8.02 -13.83 18.59
N ALA A 153 8.17 -13.86 17.27
CA ALA A 153 7.70 -14.99 16.45
C ALA A 153 8.48 -16.27 16.78
N LEU A 154 9.80 -16.18 16.93
CA LEU A 154 10.65 -17.31 17.31
C LEU A 154 10.35 -17.83 18.71
N GLU A 155 10.12 -16.95 19.69
CA GLU A 155 9.73 -17.32 21.04
C GLU A 155 8.36 -18.01 21.06
N SER A 156 7.38 -17.50 20.32
CA SER A 156 6.05 -18.08 20.21
C SER A 156 6.10 -19.47 19.57
N ALA A 157 6.84 -19.60 18.47
CA ALA A 157 7.01 -20.88 17.79
C ALA A 157 7.69 -21.93 18.71
N SER A 158 8.74 -21.54 19.42
CA SER A 158 9.46 -22.41 20.37
C SER A 158 8.54 -22.86 21.51
N ARG A 159 7.67 -21.99 21.99
CA ARG A 159 6.69 -22.29 23.05
C ARG A 159 5.65 -23.31 22.60
N ILE A 160 5.15 -23.20 21.39
CA ILE A 160 4.19 -24.15 20.79
C ILE A 160 4.82 -25.52 20.59
N ILE A 161 6.05 -25.58 20.09
CA ILE A 161 6.80 -26.83 19.89
C ILE A 161 7.03 -27.56 21.22
N ARG A 162 7.44 -26.84 22.29
CA ARG A 162 7.62 -27.40 23.63
C ARG A 162 6.33 -27.98 24.22
N ARG A 163 5.20 -27.34 24.02
CA ARG A 163 3.89 -27.82 24.50
C ARG A 163 3.49 -29.14 23.82
N ARG A 164 3.79 -29.31 22.54
CA ARG A 164 3.49 -30.55 21.81
C ARG A 164 4.36 -31.70 22.23
N SER A 165 5.60 -31.48 22.65
CA SER A 165 6.50 -32.54 23.10
C SER A 165 6.26 -32.93 24.57
N ALA A 166 5.49 -32.18 25.35
CA ALA A 166 5.16 -32.49 26.75
C ALA A 166 3.80 -33.20 26.92
N SER A 167 3.04 -33.46 25.85
CA SER A 167 1.75 -34.15 25.88
C SER A 167 1.86 -35.61 25.45
#